data_2f1592e839251e8f64afb01e115b1bf3
#
_entry.id   2f1592e839251e8f64afb01e115b1bf3
#
_cell.length_a   1.000
_cell.length_b   1.000
_cell.length_c   1.000
_cell.angle_alpha   90.00
_cell.angle_beta   90.00
_cell.angle_gamma   90.00
#
_symmetry.space_group_name_H-M   'P 1'
#
loop_
_entity.id
_entity.type
_entity.pdbx_description
1 polymer ?
#
loop_
_entity_poly.entity_id
_entity_poly.type
_entity_poly.pdbx_seq_one_letter_code
_entity_poly.pdbx_strand_id
1 'polypeptide(L)'
;MRWLISMRYFLAHKRQTLVCIAGVTISVTMYIAMDAMMSGFSDKFIIETVESSGHILVNDEPRETQTPILQKVYTNPNSLIAIRGVKPREHVKKIKNPEGLMAKLRRLPGVTAAAPEVTGEVIVSYGTKTITVAIVGVEPEQQTRVTTIGDKVVSGGFSRLRSTADGLVVGYGVASVLGAQLDDTITLSSSTGGKTTARIVGIFQTGVTPVDYSRAYMLLNNAQTLLDKKNIINRIILRTDDYNRAEAYAKQIESIVAYKTESWQESNANFLKIFKIQTIITGFITGALLVVAAFGVLNILIMAVLERVNDIAILKSFGLSRTDITFIYLLQGVAIGLIGSAIGLIFGKITIEILRTIPIQLEGLVKADGLLMSERPSQYITAFIAAMIAVTIAAVYPARRAARYDPVEVIRGAH
;
A
#
# COMPACT_ATOMS: atom_id res chain seq x y z
N MET A 1 6.30 43.34 -23.84
CA MET A 1 5.00 44.05 -23.75
C MET A 1 3.87 43.12 -23.26
N ARG A 2 3.67 41.90 -23.83
CA ARG A 2 2.62 40.92 -23.46
C ARG A 2 2.65 40.54 -21.98
N TRP A 3 3.83 40.25 -21.42
CA TRP A 3 4.05 39.91 -20.02
C TRP A 3 3.64 41.03 -19.05
N LEU A 4 3.99 42.29 -19.35
CA LEU A 4 3.66 43.43 -18.52
C LEU A 4 2.14 43.69 -18.46
N ILE A 5 1.44 43.53 -19.59
CA ILE A 5 -0.01 43.66 -19.68
C ILE A 5 -0.67 42.53 -18.84
N SER A 6 -0.24 41.29 -18.98
CA SER A 6 -0.74 40.14 -18.21
C SER A 6 -0.57 40.37 -16.70
N MET A 7 0.61 40.82 -16.28
CA MET A 7 0.90 41.04 -14.85
C MET A 7 0.06 42.21 -14.26
N ARG A 8 -0.15 43.27 -15.04
CA ARG A 8 -1.00 44.38 -14.60
C ARG A 8 -2.47 43.98 -14.49
N TYR A 9 -2.93 43.11 -15.38
CA TYR A 9 -4.30 42.55 -15.33
C TYR A 9 -4.48 41.60 -14.17
N PHE A 10 -3.48 40.78 -13.87
CA PHE A 10 -3.44 39.87 -12.70
C PHE A 10 -3.59 40.63 -11.37
N LEU A 11 -2.92 41.79 -11.24
CA LEU A 11 -2.95 42.60 -10.03
C LEU A 11 -4.19 43.48 -9.89
N ALA A 12 -4.95 43.70 -10.95
CA ALA A 12 -6.13 44.59 -10.92
C ALA A 12 -7.33 43.97 -10.16
N HIS A 13 -7.50 42.64 -10.22
CA HIS A 13 -8.61 41.92 -9.56
C HIS A 13 -8.15 41.02 -8.43
N LYS A 14 -7.48 41.62 -7.44
CA LYS A 14 -6.82 40.89 -6.32
C LYS A 14 -7.74 39.91 -5.61
N ARG A 15 -9.00 40.26 -5.33
CA ARG A 15 -9.96 39.40 -4.62
C ARG A 15 -10.30 38.12 -5.41
N GLN A 16 -10.61 38.26 -6.69
CA GLN A 16 -10.98 37.15 -7.57
C GLN A 16 -9.77 36.20 -7.80
N THR A 17 -8.60 36.79 -8.09
CA THR A 17 -7.36 36.05 -8.27
C THR A 17 -6.97 35.27 -7.00
N LEU A 18 -7.16 35.85 -5.82
CA LEU A 18 -6.86 35.22 -4.53
C LEU A 18 -7.78 34.02 -4.29
N VAL A 19 -9.07 34.10 -4.63
CA VAL A 19 -9.99 32.96 -4.52
C VAL A 19 -9.56 31.81 -5.43
N CYS A 20 -9.13 32.10 -6.68
CA CYS A 20 -8.59 31.08 -7.57
C CYS A 20 -7.33 30.41 -7.01
N ILE A 21 -6.38 31.23 -6.56
CA ILE A 21 -5.13 30.73 -5.94
C ILE A 21 -5.47 29.87 -4.74
N ALA A 22 -6.38 30.30 -3.86
CA ALA A 22 -6.81 29.53 -2.69
C ALA A 22 -7.43 28.16 -3.09
N GLY A 23 -8.29 28.13 -4.10
CA GLY A 23 -8.88 26.89 -4.61
C GLY A 23 -7.84 25.88 -5.11
N VAL A 24 -6.86 26.34 -5.89
CA VAL A 24 -5.75 25.49 -6.35
C VAL A 24 -4.87 25.07 -5.18
N THR A 25 -4.55 25.99 -4.28
CA THR A 25 -3.76 25.72 -3.06
C THR A 25 -4.40 24.61 -2.22
N ILE A 26 -5.70 24.73 -1.91
CA ILE A 26 -6.43 23.72 -1.12
C ILE A 26 -6.41 22.36 -1.82
N SER A 27 -6.65 22.32 -3.13
CA SER A 27 -6.66 21.07 -3.89
C SER A 27 -5.30 20.36 -3.87
N VAL A 28 -4.21 21.12 -4.06
CA VAL A 28 -2.84 20.59 -4.03
C VAL A 28 -2.46 20.13 -2.61
N THR A 29 -2.78 20.95 -1.59
CA THR A 29 -2.54 20.62 -0.18
C THR A 29 -3.25 19.31 0.20
N MET A 30 -4.53 19.17 -0.15
CA MET A 30 -5.33 18.00 0.16
C MET A 30 -4.79 16.73 -0.54
N TYR A 31 -4.37 16.88 -1.80
CA TYR A 31 -3.72 15.78 -2.52
C TYR A 31 -2.48 15.28 -1.78
N ILE A 32 -1.56 16.17 -1.45
CA ILE A 32 -0.30 15.81 -0.81
C ILE A 32 -0.55 15.15 0.55
N ALA A 33 -1.44 15.72 1.37
CA ALA A 33 -1.76 15.17 2.69
C ALA A 33 -2.38 13.77 2.59
N MET A 34 -3.32 13.57 1.66
CA MET A 34 -4.01 12.30 1.48
C MET A 34 -3.10 11.21 0.89
N ASP A 35 -2.26 11.57 -0.09
CA ASP A 35 -1.29 10.64 -0.68
C ASP A 35 -0.20 10.26 0.33
N ALA A 36 0.29 11.21 1.13
CA ALA A 36 1.27 10.95 2.19
C ALA A 36 0.73 9.99 3.26
N MET A 37 -0.53 10.15 3.66
CA MET A 37 -1.20 9.27 4.62
C MET A 37 -1.36 7.85 4.06
N MET A 38 -1.84 7.72 2.82
CA MET A 38 -2.03 6.42 2.17
C MET A 38 -0.71 5.70 1.95
N SER A 39 0.28 6.41 1.46
CA SER A 39 1.63 5.86 1.26
C SER A 39 2.26 5.45 2.59
N GLY A 40 2.13 6.27 3.64
CA GLY A 40 2.66 5.96 4.97
C GLY A 40 2.07 4.68 5.56
N PHE A 41 0.75 4.53 5.45
CA PHE A 41 0.06 3.33 5.90
C PHE A 41 0.48 2.07 5.11
N SER A 42 0.54 2.18 3.78
CA SER A 42 0.96 1.07 2.90
C SER A 42 2.42 0.68 3.16
N ASP A 43 3.33 1.65 3.26
CA ASP A 43 4.75 1.41 3.50
C ASP A 43 4.97 0.70 4.84
N LYS A 44 4.31 1.19 5.90
CA LYS A 44 4.42 0.58 7.23
C LYS A 44 3.89 -0.85 7.22
N PHE A 45 2.72 -1.09 6.61
CA PHE A 45 2.17 -2.44 6.49
C PHE A 45 3.11 -3.38 5.74
N ILE A 46 3.68 -2.95 4.62
CA ILE A 46 4.61 -3.76 3.82
C ILE A 46 5.85 -4.12 4.65
N ILE A 47 6.49 -3.13 5.26
CA ILE A 47 7.71 -3.34 6.04
C ILE A 47 7.45 -4.32 7.18
N GLU A 48 6.43 -4.08 8.02
CA GLU A 48 6.13 -4.95 9.16
C GLU A 48 5.73 -6.36 8.72
N THR A 49 4.98 -6.50 7.62
CA THR A 49 4.57 -7.80 7.08
C THR A 49 5.77 -8.58 6.56
N VAL A 50 6.64 -7.95 5.79
CA VAL A 50 7.83 -8.56 5.20
C VAL A 50 8.82 -8.98 6.29
N GLU A 51 9.06 -8.11 7.28
CA GLU A 51 9.98 -8.40 8.37
C GLU A 51 9.48 -9.54 9.28
N SER A 52 8.16 -9.60 9.53
CA SER A 52 7.58 -10.58 10.45
C SER A 52 7.30 -11.96 9.84
N SER A 53 7.15 -12.06 8.52
CA SER A 53 6.67 -13.31 7.85
C SER A 53 7.68 -13.95 6.90
N GLY A 54 8.85 -13.36 6.70
CA GLY A 54 9.81 -13.77 5.68
C GLY A 54 9.42 -13.33 4.27
N HIS A 55 10.34 -13.45 3.32
CA HIS A 55 10.17 -12.90 1.98
C HIS A 55 9.55 -13.90 0.99
N ILE A 56 9.85 -15.19 1.14
CA ILE A 56 9.35 -16.25 0.26
C ILE A 56 8.94 -17.44 1.13
N LEU A 57 7.82 -18.05 0.77
CA LEU A 57 7.25 -19.22 1.41
C LEU A 57 7.26 -20.39 0.42
N VAL A 58 7.89 -21.50 0.78
CA VAL A 58 7.79 -22.77 0.06
C VAL A 58 6.82 -23.65 0.83
N ASN A 59 5.64 -23.88 0.29
CA ASN A 59 4.57 -24.67 0.92
C ASN A 59 4.66 -26.14 0.49
N ASP A 60 4.06 -27.02 1.27
CA ASP A 60 4.00 -28.47 1.00
C ASP A 60 3.00 -28.86 -0.12
N GLU A 61 2.40 -27.88 -0.75
CA GLU A 61 1.52 -28.10 -1.89
C GLU A 61 2.33 -28.36 -3.17
N PRO A 62 1.92 -29.34 -3.99
CA PRO A 62 2.57 -29.54 -5.27
C PRO A 62 2.36 -28.32 -6.16
N ARG A 63 3.36 -28.02 -6.97
CA ARG A 63 3.29 -26.93 -7.95
C ARG A 63 2.05 -27.08 -8.83
N GLU A 64 1.26 -26.02 -8.94
CA GLU A 64 0.15 -25.98 -9.91
C GLU A 64 0.70 -26.07 -11.34
N THR A 65 0.21 -27.04 -12.09
CA THR A 65 0.57 -27.18 -13.51
C THR A 65 -0.11 -26.03 -14.26
N GLN A 66 0.66 -25.07 -14.74
CA GLN A 66 0.15 -23.90 -15.48
C GLN A 66 -0.71 -24.23 -16.70
N THR A 67 -0.54 -25.42 -17.24
CA THR A 67 -1.36 -25.95 -18.34
C THR A 67 -1.84 -27.34 -17.96
N PRO A 68 -3.14 -27.58 -17.78
CA PRO A 68 -3.68 -28.94 -17.63
C PRO A 68 -3.20 -29.83 -18.76
N ILE A 69 -2.80 -31.07 -18.43
CA ILE A 69 -2.26 -32.04 -19.41
C ILE A 69 -3.19 -32.18 -20.63
N LEU A 70 -4.50 -32.07 -20.41
CA LEU A 70 -5.51 -32.11 -21.47
C LEU A 70 -5.47 -30.92 -22.44
N GLN A 71 -5.09 -29.72 -21.98
CA GLN A 71 -4.89 -28.57 -22.86
C GLN A 71 -3.65 -28.70 -23.74
N LYS A 72 -2.66 -29.51 -23.34
CA LYS A 72 -1.50 -29.87 -24.18
C LYS A 72 -1.85 -30.88 -25.28
N VAL A 73 -2.88 -31.70 -25.04
CA VAL A 73 -3.35 -32.72 -26.00
C VAL A 73 -4.42 -32.16 -26.94
N TYR A 74 -5.32 -31.31 -26.40
CA TYR A 74 -6.40 -30.67 -27.18
C TYR A 74 -6.04 -29.20 -27.39
N THR A 75 -5.34 -28.91 -28.46
CA THR A 75 -4.84 -27.57 -28.84
C THR A 75 -5.89 -26.65 -29.45
N ASN A 76 -7.13 -27.09 -29.56
CA ASN A 76 -8.20 -26.26 -30.15
C ASN A 76 -8.69 -25.22 -29.11
N PRO A 77 -8.54 -23.90 -29.34
CA PRO A 77 -8.90 -22.85 -28.37
C PRO A 77 -10.41 -22.81 -28.06
N ASN A 78 -11.26 -23.44 -28.85
CA ASN A 78 -12.69 -23.49 -28.65
C ASN A 78 -13.19 -24.78 -27.97
N SER A 79 -12.32 -25.66 -27.53
CA SER A 79 -12.70 -26.90 -26.84
C SER A 79 -12.94 -26.62 -25.35
N LEU A 80 -14.17 -26.84 -24.88
CA LEU A 80 -14.54 -26.87 -23.47
C LEU A 80 -14.14 -28.22 -22.87
N ILE A 81 -13.09 -28.26 -22.10
CA ILE A 81 -12.62 -29.47 -21.39
C ILE A 81 -13.27 -29.48 -20.01
N ALA A 82 -14.31 -30.32 -19.82
CA ALA A 82 -14.93 -30.52 -18.52
C ALA A 82 -14.43 -31.85 -17.91
N ILE A 83 -13.64 -31.76 -16.84
CA ILE A 83 -13.18 -32.93 -16.08
C ILE A 83 -14.17 -33.14 -14.93
N ARG A 84 -14.90 -34.25 -14.95
CA ARG A 84 -15.84 -34.64 -13.89
C ARG A 84 -15.23 -35.79 -13.06
N GLY A 85 -15.47 -35.77 -11.74
CA GLY A 85 -15.14 -36.90 -10.86
C GLY A 85 -13.67 -37.02 -10.43
N VAL A 86 -12.86 -35.98 -10.60
CA VAL A 86 -11.50 -35.97 -10.03
C VAL A 86 -11.63 -35.78 -8.52
N LYS A 87 -11.54 -36.90 -7.77
CA LYS A 87 -11.32 -36.80 -6.32
C LYS A 87 -9.90 -36.29 -6.09
N PRO A 88 -9.70 -35.25 -5.27
CA PRO A 88 -8.37 -34.85 -4.85
C PRO A 88 -7.69 -36.08 -4.20
N ARG A 89 -6.54 -36.50 -4.68
CA ARG A 89 -5.74 -37.46 -3.92
C ARG A 89 -5.39 -36.79 -2.61
N GLU A 90 -5.68 -37.43 -1.49
CA GLU A 90 -5.10 -37.05 -0.20
C GLU A 90 -3.59 -37.25 -0.29
N HIS A 91 -2.89 -36.22 -0.71
CA HIS A 91 -1.44 -36.20 -0.59
C HIS A 91 -1.11 -35.86 0.87
N VAL A 92 -0.33 -36.68 1.51
CA VAL A 92 0.29 -36.33 2.78
C VAL A 92 1.10 -35.07 2.53
N LYS A 93 0.56 -33.94 2.98
CA LYS A 93 1.17 -32.62 2.82
C LYS A 93 2.48 -32.61 3.63
N LYS A 94 3.61 -32.78 2.96
CA LYS A 94 4.95 -32.72 3.56
C LYS A 94 6.02 -32.37 2.56
N ILE A 95 7.00 -31.63 3.00
CA ILE A 95 8.23 -31.37 2.25
C ILE A 95 9.16 -32.56 2.45
N LYS A 96 9.56 -33.21 1.36
CA LYS A 96 10.51 -34.35 1.39
C LYS A 96 11.92 -33.81 1.53
N ASN A 97 12.71 -34.43 2.41
CA ASN A 97 14.11 -34.06 2.69
C ASN A 97 14.31 -32.54 2.88
N PRO A 98 13.69 -31.95 3.93
CA PRO A 98 13.70 -30.50 4.11
C PRO A 98 15.10 -29.92 4.30
N GLU A 99 16.00 -30.64 5.00
CA GLU A 99 17.38 -30.21 5.21
C GLU A 99 18.17 -30.12 3.90
N GLY A 100 18.08 -31.16 3.06
CA GLY A 100 18.72 -31.16 1.74
C GLY A 100 18.13 -30.07 0.83
N LEU A 101 16.81 -29.80 0.93
CA LEU A 101 16.16 -28.74 0.19
C LEU A 101 16.62 -27.38 0.68
N MET A 102 16.63 -27.11 1.99
CA MET A 102 17.13 -25.86 2.56
C MET A 102 18.60 -25.62 2.20
N ALA A 103 19.44 -26.64 2.21
CA ALA A 103 20.84 -26.53 1.80
C ALA A 103 21.00 -26.12 0.34
N LYS A 104 20.13 -26.61 -0.55
CA LYS A 104 20.08 -26.17 -1.96
C LYS A 104 19.58 -24.72 -2.08
N LEU A 105 18.51 -24.37 -1.36
CA LEU A 105 17.92 -23.03 -1.40
C LEU A 105 18.88 -21.95 -0.89
N ARG A 106 19.63 -22.23 0.18
CA ARG A 106 20.65 -21.31 0.72
C ARG A 106 21.82 -21.05 -0.24
N ARG A 107 22.02 -21.90 -1.26
CA ARG A 107 23.07 -21.71 -2.28
C ARG A 107 22.61 -20.87 -3.46
N LEU A 108 21.32 -20.56 -3.55
CA LEU A 108 20.80 -19.74 -4.63
C LEU A 108 21.22 -18.27 -4.42
N PRO A 109 21.63 -17.57 -5.49
CA PRO A 109 21.96 -16.17 -5.42
C PRO A 109 20.72 -15.37 -4.96
N GLY A 110 20.93 -14.46 -4.01
CA GLY A 110 19.86 -13.63 -3.45
C GLY A 110 19.12 -14.23 -2.25
N VAL A 111 19.34 -15.52 -1.90
CA VAL A 111 18.79 -16.12 -0.68
C VAL A 111 19.83 -16.01 0.45
N THR A 112 19.47 -15.29 1.52
CA THR A 112 20.37 -15.05 2.66
C THR A 112 20.17 -16.03 3.80
N ALA A 113 18.94 -16.50 4.04
CA ALA A 113 18.61 -17.47 5.08
C ALA A 113 17.40 -18.31 4.72
N ALA A 114 17.31 -19.50 5.35
CA ALA A 114 16.17 -20.42 5.23
C ALA A 114 15.89 -21.06 6.58
N ALA A 115 14.61 -21.17 6.95
CA ALA A 115 14.17 -21.83 8.18
C ALA A 115 12.98 -22.77 7.91
N PRO A 116 12.93 -23.93 8.61
CA PRO A 116 11.80 -24.84 8.52
C PRO A 116 10.67 -24.39 9.44
N GLU A 117 9.44 -24.59 9.01
CA GLU A 117 8.26 -24.40 9.83
C GLU A 117 7.30 -25.59 9.72
N VAL A 118 6.57 -25.85 10.80
CA VAL A 118 5.33 -26.61 10.75
C VAL A 118 4.18 -25.72 11.18
N THR A 119 3.15 -25.65 10.37
CA THR A 119 1.99 -24.81 10.67
C THR A 119 0.71 -25.61 10.70
N GLY A 120 -0.21 -25.18 11.56
CA GLY A 120 -1.56 -25.73 11.66
C GLY A 120 -2.44 -24.89 12.58
N GLU A 121 -3.73 -25.06 12.45
CA GLU A 121 -4.71 -24.35 13.29
C GLU A 121 -5.00 -25.13 14.55
N VAL A 122 -5.07 -24.44 15.68
CA VAL A 122 -5.44 -24.97 16.98
C VAL A 122 -6.44 -24.06 17.68
N ILE A 123 -7.24 -24.64 18.53
CA ILE A 123 -8.08 -23.92 19.47
C ILE A 123 -7.29 -23.70 20.73
N VAL A 124 -7.12 -22.46 21.11
CA VAL A 124 -6.48 -22.03 22.37
C VAL A 124 -7.56 -21.68 23.36
N SER A 125 -7.46 -22.25 24.57
CA SER A 125 -8.44 -22.07 25.63
C SER A 125 -7.75 -21.58 26.92
N TYR A 126 -8.32 -20.53 27.54
CA TYR A 126 -7.90 -20.04 28.84
C TYR A 126 -9.13 -19.62 29.66
N GLY A 127 -9.38 -20.33 30.77
CA GLY A 127 -10.63 -20.20 31.52
C GLY A 127 -11.84 -20.54 30.63
N THR A 128 -12.76 -19.62 30.50
CA THR A 128 -13.99 -19.75 29.67
C THR A 128 -13.81 -19.23 28.25
N LYS A 129 -12.68 -18.61 27.94
CA LYS A 129 -12.43 -18.01 26.63
C LYS A 129 -11.71 -18.97 25.69
N THR A 130 -12.10 -18.94 24.43
CA THR A 130 -11.49 -19.74 23.37
C THR A 130 -11.28 -18.92 22.12
N ILE A 131 -10.17 -19.14 21.41
CA ILE A 131 -9.85 -18.52 20.13
C ILE A 131 -9.13 -19.53 19.22
N THR A 132 -9.37 -19.45 17.92
CA THR A 132 -8.59 -20.21 16.94
C THR A 132 -7.33 -19.46 16.58
N VAL A 133 -6.18 -20.13 16.66
CA VAL A 133 -4.85 -19.55 16.42
C VAL A 133 -4.05 -20.47 15.50
N ALA A 134 -3.33 -19.89 14.57
CA ALA A 134 -2.34 -20.60 13.78
C ALA A 134 -1.06 -20.82 14.62
N ILE A 135 -0.79 -22.07 14.97
CA ILE A 135 0.48 -22.44 15.59
C ILE A 135 1.55 -22.56 14.52
N VAL A 136 2.70 -21.96 14.81
CA VAL A 136 3.90 -22.04 13.98
C VAL A 136 4.99 -22.70 14.83
N GLY A 137 5.31 -23.94 14.50
CA GLY A 137 6.43 -24.66 15.09
C GLY A 137 7.73 -24.27 14.42
N VAL A 138 8.70 -23.83 15.18
CA VAL A 138 9.93 -23.22 14.67
C VAL A 138 11.17 -23.71 15.39
N GLU A 139 12.31 -23.59 14.73
CA GLU A 139 13.64 -23.62 15.33
C GLU A 139 14.05 -22.17 15.64
N PRO A 140 14.06 -21.73 16.91
CA PRO A 140 14.21 -20.30 17.25
C PRO A 140 15.42 -19.61 16.63
N GLU A 141 16.57 -20.29 16.58
CA GLU A 141 17.82 -19.75 16.03
C GLU A 141 17.75 -19.56 14.50
N GLN A 142 17.06 -20.46 13.80
CA GLN A 142 16.90 -20.33 12.35
C GLN A 142 15.81 -19.31 12.01
N GLN A 143 14.75 -19.25 12.82
CA GLN A 143 13.65 -18.32 12.66
C GLN A 143 14.11 -16.88 12.75
N THR A 144 14.92 -16.54 13.76
CA THR A 144 15.44 -15.17 13.94
C THR A 144 16.42 -14.73 12.84
N ARG A 145 16.96 -15.65 12.05
CA ARG A 145 17.76 -15.29 10.86
C ARG A 145 16.88 -14.92 9.65
N VAL A 146 15.66 -15.43 9.59
CA VAL A 146 14.75 -15.22 8.45
C VAL A 146 13.75 -14.11 8.74
N THR A 147 13.27 -13.99 9.99
CA THR A 147 12.29 -12.99 10.41
C THR A 147 12.80 -12.20 11.61
N THR A 148 12.23 -11.01 11.82
CA THR A 148 12.52 -10.16 12.99
C THR A 148 11.57 -10.41 14.16
N ILE A 149 10.85 -11.55 14.16
CA ILE A 149 9.86 -11.85 15.20
C ILE A 149 10.45 -11.88 16.61
N GLY A 150 11.72 -12.25 16.74
CA GLY A 150 12.44 -12.24 18.02
C GLY A 150 12.57 -10.84 18.61
N ASP A 151 12.77 -9.83 17.76
CA ASP A 151 12.92 -8.41 18.16
C ASP A 151 11.57 -7.76 18.46
N LYS A 152 10.47 -8.37 18.01
CA LYS A 152 9.11 -7.90 18.24
C LYS A 152 8.46 -8.42 19.53
N VAL A 153 9.20 -9.14 20.37
CA VAL A 153 8.68 -9.63 21.66
C VAL A 153 8.70 -8.48 22.67
N VAL A 154 7.51 -8.08 23.12
CA VAL A 154 7.30 -6.96 24.04
C VAL A 154 7.33 -7.39 25.52
N SER A 155 7.10 -8.68 25.81
CA SER A 155 7.15 -9.23 27.16
C SER A 155 7.71 -10.65 27.11
N GLY A 156 8.60 -11.01 28.02
CA GLY A 156 9.29 -12.30 28.02
C GLY A 156 10.44 -12.37 27.00
N GLY A 157 10.54 -13.46 26.23
CA GLY A 157 11.61 -13.61 25.23
C GLY A 157 11.38 -14.76 24.26
N PHE A 158 11.70 -14.55 22.98
CA PHE A 158 11.59 -15.58 21.95
C PHE A 158 12.57 -16.75 22.20
N SER A 159 13.76 -16.45 22.72
CA SER A 159 14.78 -17.45 23.07
C SER A 159 14.34 -18.38 24.23
N ARG A 160 13.41 -17.95 25.09
CA ARG A 160 12.84 -18.77 26.17
C ARG A 160 12.10 -20.02 25.65
N LEU A 161 11.70 -20.02 24.36
CA LEU A 161 11.16 -21.23 23.71
C LEU A 161 12.12 -22.42 23.82
N ARG A 162 13.43 -22.21 23.74
CA ARG A 162 14.43 -23.27 23.81
C ARG A 162 14.61 -23.81 25.21
N SER A 163 14.49 -22.97 26.23
CA SER A 163 14.70 -23.32 27.63
C SER A 163 13.46 -23.90 28.32
N THR A 164 12.28 -23.77 27.73
CA THR A 164 11.00 -24.20 28.30
C THR A 164 10.37 -25.22 27.37
N ALA A 165 10.27 -26.46 27.84
CA ALA A 165 9.82 -27.61 27.02
C ALA A 165 8.42 -27.38 26.42
N ASP A 166 7.52 -26.75 27.15
CA ASP A 166 6.13 -26.45 26.78
C ASP A 166 5.92 -24.94 26.52
N GLY A 167 7.00 -24.21 26.13
CA GLY A 167 6.99 -22.78 25.88
C GLY A 167 6.13 -22.39 24.68
N LEU A 168 5.38 -21.29 24.83
CA LEU A 168 4.58 -20.69 23.77
C LEU A 168 4.81 -19.17 23.75
N VAL A 169 5.07 -18.62 22.58
CA VAL A 169 5.11 -17.17 22.35
C VAL A 169 3.87 -16.79 21.57
N VAL A 170 3.00 -15.97 22.18
CA VAL A 170 1.69 -15.61 21.61
C VAL A 170 1.69 -14.18 21.11
N GLY A 171 0.86 -13.88 20.11
CA GLY A 171 0.60 -12.51 19.69
C GLY A 171 -0.12 -11.72 20.76
N TYR A 172 0.17 -10.41 20.84
CA TYR A 172 -0.46 -9.51 21.80
C TYR A 172 -2.00 -9.55 21.73
N GLY A 173 -2.55 -9.62 20.51
CA GLY A 173 -3.99 -9.74 20.31
C GLY A 173 -4.58 -11.04 20.85
N VAL A 174 -3.87 -12.16 20.67
CA VAL A 174 -4.27 -13.48 21.24
C VAL A 174 -4.29 -13.40 22.77
N ALA A 175 -3.22 -12.88 23.38
CA ALA A 175 -3.13 -12.72 24.83
C ALA A 175 -4.24 -11.79 25.37
N SER A 176 -4.50 -10.67 24.71
CA SER A 176 -5.53 -9.70 25.07
C SER A 176 -6.95 -10.29 25.02
N VAL A 177 -7.30 -11.00 23.94
CA VAL A 177 -8.61 -11.66 23.79
C VAL A 177 -8.84 -12.70 24.88
N LEU A 178 -7.84 -13.51 25.18
CA LEU A 178 -7.90 -14.54 26.22
C LEU A 178 -7.88 -13.93 27.64
N GLY A 179 -7.28 -12.75 27.80
CA GLY A 179 -6.96 -12.16 29.10
C GLY A 179 -5.80 -12.87 29.78
N ALA A 180 -4.94 -13.51 29.02
CA ALA A 180 -3.79 -14.26 29.51
C ALA A 180 -2.54 -13.37 29.59
N GLN A 181 -1.67 -13.64 30.55
CA GLN A 181 -0.45 -12.89 30.81
C GLN A 181 0.79 -13.78 30.63
N LEU A 182 1.97 -13.16 30.75
CA LEU A 182 3.22 -13.89 30.76
C LEU A 182 3.24 -14.92 31.90
N ASP A 183 3.81 -16.08 31.64
CA ASP A 183 3.93 -17.26 32.51
C ASP A 183 2.59 -17.98 32.83
N ASP A 184 1.46 -17.55 32.30
CA ASP A 184 0.19 -18.28 32.37
C ASP A 184 0.26 -19.57 31.55
N THR A 185 -0.50 -20.59 32.01
CA THR A 185 -0.65 -21.87 31.30
C THR A 185 -1.98 -21.91 30.58
N ILE A 186 -1.95 -22.16 29.28
CA ILE A 186 -3.12 -22.25 28.40
C ILE A 186 -3.22 -23.65 27.79
N THR A 187 -4.42 -24.02 27.38
CA THR A 187 -4.67 -25.32 26.73
C THR A 187 -4.75 -25.15 25.22
N LEU A 188 -4.03 -25.99 24.50
CA LEU A 188 -4.03 -26.08 23.04
C LEU A 188 -4.72 -27.36 22.61
N SER A 189 -5.67 -27.27 21.69
CA SER A 189 -6.40 -28.40 21.12
C SER A 189 -6.35 -28.36 19.59
N SER A 190 -5.79 -29.38 18.96
CA SER A 190 -5.74 -29.51 17.50
C SER A 190 -7.01 -30.17 16.97
N SER A 191 -7.38 -29.85 15.74
CA SER A 191 -8.46 -30.53 15.00
C SER A 191 -8.18 -32.01 14.76
N THR A 192 -6.92 -32.42 14.83
CA THR A 192 -6.48 -33.83 14.72
C THR A 192 -6.60 -34.60 16.04
N GLY A 193 -7.11 -33.99 17.12
CA GLY A 193 -7.30 -34.62 18.43
C GLY A 193 -6.13 -34.44 19.41
N GLY A 194 -5.01 -33.85 18.97
CA GLY A 194 -3.90 -33.50 19.86
C GLY A 194 -4.33 -32.44 20.88
N LYS A 195 -4.04 -32.69 22.16
CA LYS A 195 -4.30 -31.74 23.26
C LYS A 195 -3.08 -31.63 24.15
N THR A 196 -2.66 -30.43 24.47
CA THR A 196 -1.53 -30.16 25.33
C THR A 196 -1.74 -28.84 26.10
N THR A 197 -1.01 -28.68 27.18
CA THR A 197 -0.88 -27.38 27.85
C THR A 197 0.42 -26.71 27.46
N ALA A 198 0.43 -25.40 27.37
CA ALA A 198 1.62 -24.62 27.08
C ALA A 198 1.69 -23.39 27.98
N ARG A 199 2.94 -23.04 28.38
CA ARG A 199 3.20 -21.84 29.17
C ARG A 199 3.55 -20.68 28.25
N ILE A 200 2.96 -19.52 28.46
CA ILE A 200 3.29 -18.29 27.73
C ILE A 200 4.67 -17.81 28.21
N VAL A 201 5.70 -17.97 27.38
CA VAL A 201 7.07 -17.53 27.67
C VAL A 201 7.45 -16.21 27.00
N GLY A 202 6.56 -15.71 26.13
CA GLY A 202 6.71 -14.42 25.50
C GLY A 202 5.43 -13.95 24.84
N ILE A 203 5.28 -12.64 24.72
CA ILE A 203 4.20 -11.98 24.00
C ILE A 203 4.84 -11.09 22.94
N PHE A 204 4.51 -11.32 21.68
CA PHE A 204 5.03 -10.50 20.57
C PHE A 204 3.98 -9.53 20.05
N GLN A 205 4.45 -8.41 19.49
CA GLN A 205 3.63 -7.42 18.81
C GLN A 205 4.35 -6.93 17.56
N THR A 206 3.89 -7.41 16.40
CA THR A 206 4.48 -7.01 15.11
C THR A 206 3.97 -5.65 14.65
N GLY A 207 2.83 -5.19 15.18
CA GLY A 207 2.11 -4.03 14.68
C GLY A 207 1.17 -4.35 13.52
N VAL A 208 1.15 -5.59 13.02
CA VAL A 208 0.19 -6.07 12.00
C VAL A 208 -0.91 -6.85 12.71
N THR A 209 -2.07 -6.24 12.86
CA THR A 209 -3.20 -6.81 13.63
C THR A 209 -3.55 -8.24 13.22
N PRO A 210 -3.69 -8.62 11.94
CA PRO A 210 -3.97 -10.00 11.56
C PRO A 210 -2.92 -11.00 12.08
N VAL A 211 -1.66 -10.62 12.18
CA VAL A 211 -0.59 -11.48 12.70
C VAL A 211 -0.67 -11.56 14.21
N ASP A 212 -0.83 -10.43 14.88
CA ASP A 212 -0.85 -10.33 16.34
C ASP A 212 -2.07 -11.01 16.98
N TYR A 213 -3.19 -11.12 16.25
CA TYR A 213 -4.43 -11.76 16.72
C TYR A 213 -4.63 -13.21 16.29
N SER A 214 -3.76 -13.75 15.42
CA SER A 214 -3.98 -15.08 14.86
C SER A 214 -2.80 -16.04 14.97
N ARG A 215 -1.63 -15.61 15.45
CA ARG A 215 -0.43 -16.46 15.46
C ARG A 215 0.13 -16.70 16.86
N ALA A 216 0.69 -17.89 17.03
CA ALA A 216 1.54 -18.22 18.17
C ALA A 216 2.69 -19.14 17.73
N TYR A 217 3.84 -19.02 18.39
CA TYR A 217 5.06 -19.75 18.07
C TYR A 217 5.41 -20.72 19.20
N MET A 218 5.83 -21.93 18.84
CA MET A 218 6.35 -22.93 19.78
C MET A 218 7.51 -23.69 19.14
N LEU A 219 8.17 -24.55 19.93
CA LEU A 219 9.22 -25.40 19.37
C LEU A 219 8.68 -26.29 18.27
N LEU A 220 9.49 -26.54 17.23
CA LEU A 220 9.14 -27.34 16.08
C LEU A 220 8.61 -28.73 16.48
N ASN A 221 9.31 -29.44 17.35
CA ASN A 221 8.94 -30.80 17.79
C ASN A 221 7.60 -30.84 18.53
N ASN A 222 7.32 -29.80 19.33
CA ASN A 222 6.06 -29.71 20.08
C ASN A 222 4.87 -29.44 19.15
N ALA A 223 5.05 -28.53 18.19
CA ALA A 223 4.05 -28.29 17.17
C ALA A 223 3.78 -29.53 16.32
N GLN A 224 4.82 -30.24 15.93
CA GLN A 224 4.69 -31.52 15.21
C GLN A 224 3.90 -32.57 16.00
N THR A 225 4.10 -32.64 17.31
CA THR A 225 3.37 -33.54 18.17
C THR A 225 1.91 -33.12 18.35
N LEU A 226 1.67 -31.84 18.60
CA LEU A 226 0.32 -31.28 18.76
C LEU A 226 -0.55 -31.41 17.50
N LEU A 227 0.06 -31.21 16.32
CA LEU A 227 -0.60 -31.28 15.02
C LEU A 227 -0.65 -32.68 14.39
N ASP A 228 -0.15 -33.72 15.13
CA ASP A 228 0.03 -35.07 14.62
C ASP A 228 0.84 -35.16 13.29
N LYS A 229 1.87 -34.32 13.19
CA LYS A 229 2.76 -34.18 12.03
C LYS A 229 4.21 -34.57 12.39
N LYS A 230 4.40 -35.72 13.05
CA LYS A 230 5.73 -36.16 13.50
C LYS A 230 6.72 -36.20 12.34
N ASN A 231 7.88 -35.55 12.52
CA ASN A 231 8.95 -35.44 11.50
C ASN A 231 8.47 -34.82 10.14
N ILE A 232 7.37 -34.12 10.13
CA ILE A 232 6.86 -33.44 8.95
C ILE A 232 7.16 -31.94 9.05
N ILE A 233 7.68 -31.35 7.98
CA ILE A 233 7.77 -29.91 7.74
C ILE A 233 6.85 -29.64 6.57
N ASN A 234 5.96 -28.67 6.72
CA ASN A 234 5.00 -28.31 5.69
C ASN A 234 5.27 -26.91 5.09
N ARG A 235 6.25 -26.20 5.64
CA ARG A 235 6.66 -24.89 5.11
C ARG A 235 8.16 -24.66 5.31
N ILE A 236 8.79 -24.03 4.33
CA ILE A 236 10.12 -23.43 4.47
C ILE A 236 9.98 -21.95 4.16
N ILE A 237 10.47 -21.11 5.07
CA ILE A 237 10.53 -19.67 4.85
C ILE A 237 11.93 -19.25 4.46
N LEU A 238 12.02 -18.25 3.57
CA LEU A 238 13.28 -17.76 3.04
C LEU A 238 13.37 -16.24 3.24
N ARG A 239 14.57 -15.77 3.54
CA ARG A 239 14.93 -14.36 3.50
C ARG A 239 15.79 -14.10 2.26
N THR A 240 15.50 -13.03 1.54
CA THR A 240 16.28 -12.59 0.39
C THR A 240 17.01 -11.29 0.69
N ASP A 241 17.99 -10.94 -0.10
CA ASP A 241 18.74 -9.69 -0.05
C ASP A 241 17.84 -8.48 -0.37
N ASP A 242 16.91 -8.63 -1.30
CA ASP A 242 15.94 -7.60 -1.70
C ASP A 242 14.51 -8.18 -1.72
N TYR A 243 13.69 -7.74 -0.77
CA TYR A 243 12.28 -8.18 -0.67
C TYR A 243 11.41 -7.70 -1.85
N ASN A 244 11.80 -6.63 -2.56
CA ASN A 244 11.06 -6.16 -3.72
C ASN A 244 11.17 -7.13 -4.91
N ARG A 245 12.26 -7.89 -4.97
CA ARG A 245 12.52 -8.91 -5.99
C ARG A 245 12.03 -10.30 -5.60
N ALA A 246 11.36 -10.44 -4.45
CA ALA A 246 10.91 -11.73 -3.93
C ALA A 246 10.02 -12.50 -4.93
N GLU A 247 9.17 -11.83 -5.71
CA GLU A 247 8.35 -12.46 -6.75
C GLU A 247 9.20 -13.12 -7.85
N ALA A 248 10.26 -12.44 -8.31
CA ALA A 248 11.16 -12.99 -9.30
C ALA A 248 11.94 -14.21 -8.76
N TYR A 249 12.43 -14.10 -7.53
CA TYR A 249 13.10 -15.21 -6.85
C TYR A 249 12.16 -16.38 -6.57
N ALA A 250 10.91 -16.12 -6.16
CA ALA A 250 9.91 -17.17 -5.95
C ALA A 250 9.64 -17.98 -7.22
N LYS A 251 9.45 -17.33 -8.37
CA LYS A 251 9.28 -18.00 -9.67
C LYS A 251 10.50 -18.83 -10.06
N GLN A 252 11.71 -18.32 -9.81
CA GLN A 252 12.94 -19.04 -10.07
C GLN A 252 13.05 -20.28 -9.18
N ILE A 253 12.79 -20.14 -7.86
CA ILE A 253 12.81 -21.23 -6.91
C ILE A 253 11.77 -22.28 -7.28
N GLU A 254 10.54 -21.88 -7.62
CA GLU A 254 9.47 -22.78 -8.03
C GLU A 254 9.84 -23.59 -9.27
N SER A 255 10.67 -23.06 -10.16
CA SER A 255 11.16 -23.82 -11.32
C SER A 255 12.11 -24.96 -10.93
N ILE A 256 12.81 -24.83 -9.80
CA ILE A 256 13.83 -25.78 -9.31
C ILE A 256 13.22 -26.81 -8.34
N VAL A 257 12.21 -26.37 -7.54
CA VAL A 257 11.55 -27.22 -6.56
C VAL A 257 10.19 -27.68 -7.06
N ALA A 258 9.73 -28.86 -6.62
CA ALA A 258 8.43 -29.43 -7.01
C ALA A 258 7.26 -28.90 -6.14
N TYR A 259 7.49 -27.85 -5.39
CA TYR A 259 6.55 -27.27 -4.41
C TYR A 259 6.11 -25.88 -4.81
N LYS A 260 4.89 -25.52 -4.45
CA LYS A 260 4.37 -24.17 -4.62
C LYS A 260 5.21 -23.20 -3.81
N THR A 261 5.70 -22.17 -4.49
CA THR A 261 6.56 -21.16 -3.89
C THR A 261 5.89 -19.80 -4.07
N GLU A 262 5.54 -19.18 -2.97
CA GLU A 262 4.83 -17.90 -2.93
C GLU A 262 5.76 -16.81 -2.41
N SER A 263 5.74 -15.66 -3.07
CA SER A 263 6.37 -14.44 -2.55
C SER A 263 5.47 -13.80 -1.48
N TRP A 264 6.04 -12.92 -0.66
CA TRP A 264 5.25 -12.13 0.29
C TRP A 264 4.16 -11.30 -0.43
N GLN A 265 4.43 -10.84 -1.67
CA GLN A 265 3.47 -10.13 -2.50
C GLN A 265 2.26 -11.01 -2.86
N GLU A 266 2.48 -12.25 -3.23
CA GLU A 266 1.42 -13.21 -3.55
C GLU A 266 0.62 -13.58 -2.31
N SER A 267 1.30 -13.89 -1.21
CA SER A 267 0.66 -14.22 0.08
C SER A 267 -0.21 -13.08 0.62
N ASN A 268 0.14 -11.81 0.30
CA ASN A 268 -0.60 -10.63 0.72
C ASN A 268 -1.30 -9.91 -0.43
N ALA A 269 -1.56 -10.61 -1.55
CA ALA A 269 -2.13 -10.02 -2.77
C ALA A 269 -3.46 -9.28 -2.53
N ASN A 270 -4.29 -9.76 -1.61
CA ASN A 270 -5.57 -9.11 -1.28
C ASN A 270 -5.35 -7.73 -0.64
N PHE A 271 -4.41 -7.59 0.30
CA PHE A 271 -4.08 -6.30 0.91
C PHE A 271 -3.47 -5.35 -0.11
N LEU A 272 -2.55 -5.84 -0.95
CA LEU A 272 -1.95 -5.04 -2.03
C LEU A 272 -2.99 -4.56 -3.05
N LYS A 273 -4.00 -5.39 -3.38
CA LYS A 273 -5.14 -4.99 -4.21
C LYS A 273 -5.97 -3.88 -3.54
N ILE A 274 -6.24 -4.00 -2.23
CA ILE A 274 -6.96 -2.97 -1.47
C ILE A 274 -6.18 -1.64 -1.53
N PHE A 275 -4.88 -1.63 -1.30
CA PHE A 275 -4.05 -0.42 -1.39
C PHE A 275 -4.07 0.19 -2.80
N LYS A 276 -4.02 -0.65 -3.84
CA LYS A 276 -4.15 -0.18 -5.23
C LYS A 276 -5.50 0.46 -5.51
N ILE A 277 -6.59 -0.16 -5.07
CA ILE A 277 -7.95 0.40 -5.19
C ILE A 277 -8.04 1.73 -4.44
N GLN A 278 -7.50 1.79 -3.23
CA GLN A 278 -7.48 2.99 -2.40
C GLN A 278 -6.70 4.14 -3.08
N THR A 279 -5.55 3.85 -3.71
CA THR A 279 -4.80 4.82 -4.51
C THR A 279 -5.63 5.37 -5.68
N ILE A 280 -6.39 4.50 -6.36
CA ILE A 280 -7.29 4.92 -7.46
C ILE A 280 -8.40 5.84 -6.93
N ILE A 281 -9.03 5.48 -5.80
CA ILE A 281 -10.09 6.28 -5.17
C ILE A 281 -9.54 7.65 -4.76
N THR A 282 -8.37 7.68 -4.11
CA THR A 282 -7.69 8.93 -3.74
C THR A 282 -7.40 9.80 -4.96
N GLY A 283 -6.89 9.21 -6.03
CA GLY A 283 -6.65 9.90 -7.28
C GLY A 283 -7.93 10.46 -7.91
N PHE A 284 -9.04 9.73 -7.84
CA PHE A 284 -10.35 10.18 -8.33
C PHE A 284 -10.90 11.36 -7.51
N ILE A 285 -10.89 11.25 -6.19
CA ILE A 285 -11.35 12.34 -5.29
C ILE A 285 -10.54 13.61 -5.53
N THR A 286 -9.22 13.46 -5.61
CA THR A 286 -8.33 14.59 -5.82
C THR A 286 -8.48 15.19 -7.21
N GLY A 287 -8.64 14.34 -8.22
CA GLY A 287 -8.96 14.78 -9.58
C GLY A 287 -10.25 15.59 -9.62
N ALA A 288 -11.30 15.17 -8.90
CA ALA A 288 -12.54 15.92 -8.78
C ALA A 288 -12.33 17.29 -8.12
N LEU A 289 -11.53 17.37 -7.04
CA LEU A 289 -11.19 18.64 -6.40
C LEU A 289 -10.43 19.59 -7.34
N LEU A 290 -9.48 19.06 -8.12
CA LEU A 290 -8.76 19.85 -9.13
C LEU A 290 -9.69 20.35 -10.23
N VAL A 291 -10.66 19.55 -10.65
CA VAL A 291 -11.69 19.97 -11.64
C VAL A 291 -12.54 21.10 -11.07
N VAL A 292 -12.98 21.03 -9.82
CA VAL A 292 -13.73 22.12 -9.17
C VAL A 292 -12.90 23.41 -9.10
N ALA A 293 -11.61 23.29 -8.70
CA ALA A 293 -10.71 24.44 -8.70
C ALA A 293 -10.51 25.03 -10.12
N ALA A 294 -10.38 24.17 -11.13
CA ALA A 294 -10.25 24.57 -12.53
C ALA A 294 -11.51 25.31 -13.05
N PHE A 295 -12.72 24.86 -12.66
CA PHE A 295 -13.95 25.58 -12.95
C PHE A 295 -14.01 26.96 -12.26
N GLY A 296 -13.49 27.07 -11.04
CA GLY A 296 -13.34 28.35 -10.36
C GLY A 296 -12.46 29.31 -11.15
N VAL A 297 -11.30 28.83 -11.64
CA VAL A 297 -10.39 29.61 -12.50
C VAL A 297 -11.06 29.99 -13.82
N LEU A 298 -11.76 29.04 -14.45
CA LEU A 298 -12.49 29.28 -15.71
C LEU A 298 -13.52 30.41 -15.55
N ASN A 299 -14.38 30.35 -14.52
CA ASN A 299 -15.43 31.35 -14.29
C ASN A 299 -14.85 32.72 -14.03
N ILE A 300 -13.79 32.81 -13.24
CA ILE A 300 -13.16 34.12 -12.94
C ILE A 300 -12.45 34.68 -14.17
N LEU A 301 -11.79 33.87 -14.97
CA LEU A 301 -11.19 34.33 -16.22
C LEU A 301 -12.24 34.76 -17.24
N ILE A 302 -13.41 34.10 -17.31
CA ILE A 302 -14.53 34.56 -18.16
C ILE A 302 -15.01 35.95 -17.71
N MET A 303 -15.21 36.12 -16.40
CA MET A 303 -15.65 37.41 -15.85
C MET A 303 -14.63 38.53 -16.15
N ALA A 304 -13.34 38.25 -15.92
CA ALA A 304 -12.25 39.14 -16.22
C ALA A 304 -12.18 39.53 -17.71
N VAL A 305 -12.53 38.63 -18.63
CA VAL A 305 -12.62 38.90 -20.07
C VAL A 305 -13.81 39.79 -20.35
N LEU A 306 -14.99 39.50 -19.77
CA LEU A 306 -16.21 40.31 -19.99
C LEU A 306 -16.08 41.74 -19.49
N GLU A 307 -15.48 41.94 -18.32
CA GLU A 307 -15.24 43.26 -17.74
C GLU A 307 -14.26 44.13 -18.57
N ARG A 308 -13.45 43.49 -19.44
CA ARG A 308 -12.39 44.16 -20.21
C ARG A 308 -12.54 44.05 -21.71
N VAL A 309 -13.75 43.82 -22.20
CA VAL A 309 -14.02 43.72 -23.65
C VAL A 309 -13.55 44.98 -24.37
N ASN A 310 -13.77 46.16 -23.79
CA ASN A 310 -13.34 47.45 -24.37
C ASN A 310 -11.81 47.57 -24.45
N ASP A 311 -11.10 47.18 -23.38
CA ASP A 311 -9.63 47.17 -23.37
C ASP A 311 -9.07 46.23 -24.46
N ILE A 312 -9.70 45.04 -24.62
CA ILE A 312 -9.34 44.08 -25.66
C ILE A 312 -9.53 44.68 -27.06
N ALA A 313 -10.65 45.37 -27.29
CA ALA A 313 -10.94 46.01 -28.55
C ALA A 313 -9.88 47.09 -28.88
N ILE A 314 -9.52 47.92 -27.91
CA ILE A 314 -8.49 48.96 -28.03
C ILE A 314 -7.12 48.28 -28.34
N LEU A 315 -6.73 47.27 -27.62
CA LEU A 315 -5.45 46.55 -27.87
C LEU A 315 -5.38 45.96 -29.28
N LYS A 316 -6.50 45.39 -29.76
CA LYS A 316 -6.58 44.85 -31.13
C LYS A 316 -6.54 45.96 -32.19
N SER A 317 -7.12 47.12 -31.92
CA SER A 317 -7.02 48.30 -32.81
C SER A 317 -5.58 48.83 -32.90
N PHE A 318 -4.77 48.67 -31.87
CA PHE A 318 -3.33 48.91 -31.86
C PHE A 318 -2.49 47.81 -32.52
N GLY A 319 -3.12 46.81 -33.17
CA GLY A 319 -2.43 45.80 -33.96
C GLY A 319 -2.07 44.50 -33.21
N LEU A 320 -2.57 44.25 -32.01
CA LEU A 320 -2.39 42.96 -31.36
C LEU A 320 -3.19 41.88 -32.08
N SER A 321 -2.53 40.75 -32.36
CA SER A 321 -3.14 39.59 -33.02
C SER A 321 -4.04 38.79 -32.05
N ARG A 322 -4.90 37.95 -32.61
CA ARG A 322 -5.72 37.00 -31.81
C ARG A 322 -4.85 36.10 -30.92
N THR A 323 -3.69 35.72 -31.41
CA THR A 323 -2.73 34.89 -30.65
C THR A 323 -2.14 35.65 -29.47
N ASP A 324 -1.92 36.95 -29.59
CA ASP A 324 -1.40 37.80 -28.52
C ASP A 324 -2.39 37.90 -27.35
N ILE A 325 -3.64 38.14 -27.67
CA ILE A 325 -4.72 38.20 -26.66
C ILE A 325 -4.89 36.82 -25.97
N THR A 326 -4.91 35.73 -26.76
CA THR A 326 -4.98 34.39 -26.20
C THR A 326 -3.81 34.12 -25.23
N PHE A 327 -2.60 34.52 -25.63
CA PHE A 327 -1.41 34.35 -24.81
C PHE A 327 -1.46 35.13 -23.50
N ILE A 328 -1.97 36.36 -23.50
CA ILE A 328 -2.10 37.22 -22.32
C ILE A 328 -3.01 36.55 -21.27
N TYR A 329 -4.18 36.03 -21.65
CA TYR A 329 -5.13 35.38 -20.73
C TYR A 329 -4.68 33.97 -20.33
N LEU A 330 -4.05 33.25 -21.24
CA LEU A 330 -3.46 31.94 -20.91
C LEU A 330 -2.35 32.09 -19.86
N LEU A 331 -1.52 33.13 -19.99
CA LEU A 331 -0.45 33.43 -19.05
C LEU A 331 -1.01 33.78 -17.66
N GLN A 332 -2.17 34.42 -17.56
CA GLN A 332 -2.85 34.65 -16.28
C GLN A 332 -3.24 33.32 -15.61
N GLY A 333 -3.86 32.40 -16.36
CA GLY A 333 -4.18 31.06 -15.85
C GLY A 333 -2.95 30.31 -15.37
N VAL A 334 -1.88 30.29 -16.17
CA VAL A 334 -0.61 29.67 -15.80
C VAL A 334 -0.02 30.30 -14.53
N ALA A 335 -0.07 31.63 -14.41
CA ALA A 335 0.40 32.32 -13.20
C ALA A 335 -0.41 31.93 -11.95
N ILE A 336 -1.75 31.84 -12.05
CA ILE A 336 -2.62 31.35 -10.98
C ILE A 336 -2.24 29.92 -10.59
N GLY A 337 -2.09 29.04 -11.59
CA GLY A 337 -1.69 27.65 -11.38
C GLY A 337 -0.33 27.53 -10.69
N LEU A 338 0.66 28.31 -11.15
CA LEU A 338 2.03 28.28 -10.62
C LEU A 338 2.08 28.79 -9.16
N ILE A 339 1.44 29.93 -8.87
CA ILE A 339 1.42 30.49 -7.52
C ILE A 339 0.59 29.59 -6.58
N GLY A 340 -0.61 29.18 -7.02
CA GLY A 340 -1.48 28.31 -6.23
C GLY A 340 -0.85 26.96 -5.91
N SER A 341 -0.23 26.33 -6.90
CA SER A 341 0.48 25.06 -6.66
C SER A 341 1.70 25.24 -5.79
N ALA A 342 2.53 26.26 -5.99
CA ALA A 342 3.70 26.51 -5.16
C ALA A 342 3.34 26.72 -3.68
N ILE A 343 2.31 27.54 -3.42
CA ILE A 343 1.76 27.73 -2.07
C ILE A 343 1.18 26.40 -1.55
N GLY A 344 0.46 25.64 -2.39
CA GLY A 344 -0.12 24.36 -2.05
C GLY A 344 0.91 23.30 -1.66
N LEU A 345 2.09 23.28 -2.31
CA LEU A 345 3.20 22.41 -1.93
C LEU A 345 3.71 22.73 -0.52
N ILE A 346 3.85 24.03 -0.21
CA ILE A 346 4.30 24.50 1.12
C ILE A 346 3.28 24.11 2.19
N PHE A 347 2.00 24.44 1.96
CA PHE A 347 0.94 24.08 2.91
C PHE A 347 0.75 22.56 3.03
N GLY A 348 0.95 21.81 1.94
CA GLY A 348 0.93 20.35 1.96
C GLY A 348 1.99 19.78 2.91
N LYS A 349 3.21 20.29 2.84
CA LYS A 349 4.29 19.90 3.75
C LYS A 349 3.98 20.27 5.20
N ILE A 350 3.52 21.49 5.44
CA ILE A 350 3.12 21.95 6.78
C ILE A 350 2.01 21.05 7.35
N THR A 351 1.02 20.70 6.53
CA THR A 351 -0.09 19.82 6.94
C THR A 351 0.42 18.44 7.32
N ILE A 352 1.35 17.86 6.57
CA ILE A 352 1.97 16.57 6.93
C ILE A 352 2.66 16.65 8.29
N GLU A 353 3.46 17.70 8.54
CA GLU A 353 4.15 17.86 9.82
C GLU A 353 3.18 18.04 10.99
N ILE A 354 2.10 18.81 10.81
CA ILE A 354 1.06 18.96 11.83
C ILE A 354 0.38 17.62 12.11
N LEU A 355 0.00 16.88 11.05
CA LEU A 355 -0.66 15.58 11.21
C LEU A 355 0.21 14.53 11.90
N ARG A 356 1.53 14.56 11.68
CA ARG A 356 2.49 13.68 12.38
C ARG A 356 2.53 13.92 13.89
N THR A 357 2.26 15.15 14.35
CA THR A 357 2.30 15.47 15.78
C THR A 357 1.07 15.04 16.55
N ILE A 358 0.01 14.60 15.87
CA ILE A 358 -1.23 14.19 16.52
C ILE A 358 -1.05 12.77 17.09
N PRO A 359 -1.06 12.60 18.44
CA PRO A 359 -0.88 11.30 19.07
C PRO A 359 -2.20 10.52 19.03
N ILE A 360 -2.50 9.89 17.90
CA ILE A 360 -3.67 9.02 17.75
C ILE A 360 -3.18 7.59 17.80
N GLN A 361 -3.66 6.81 18.77
CA GLN A 361 -3.41 5.37 18.77
C GLN A 361 -4.35 4.72 17.74
N LEU A 362 -3.78 4.32 16.63
CA LEU A 362 -4.52 3.59 15.60
C LEU A 362 -4.46 2.10 15.92
N GLU A 363 -5.57 1.56 16.43
CA GLU A 363 -5.80 0.13 16.57
C GLU A 363 -6.61 -0.34 15.35
N GLY A 364 -5.94 -0.57 14.24
CA GLY A 364 -6.57 -1.05 13.01
C GLY A 364 -5.75 -2.18 12.39
N LEU A 365 -5.61 -2.16 11.07
CA LEU A 365 -4.80 -3.13 10.34
C LEU A 365 -3.31 -3.05 10.72
N VAL A 366 -2.83 -1.86 11.04
CA VAL A 366 -1.47 -1.58 11.53
C VAL A 366 -1.57 -0.74 12.80
N LYS A 367 -0.90 -1.17 13.86
CA LYS A 367 -0.79 -0.39 15.09
C LYS A 367 0.28 0.69 14.92
N ALA A 368 -0.07 1.92 15.23
CA ALA A 368 0.84 3.05 15.18
C ALA A 368 0.53 4.08 16.27
N ASP A 369 1.58 4.65 16.84
CA ASP A 369 1.51 5.75 17.81
C ASP A 369 1.56 7.09 17.07
N GLY A 370 0.54 7.37 16.24
CA GLY A 370 0.41 8.57 15.41
C GLY A 370 0.01 8.27 13.98
N LEU A 371 -0.31 9.32 13.23
CA LEU A 371 -0.65 9.21 11.81
C LEU A 371 0.60 8.86 10.98
N LEU A 372 0.52 7.73 10.27
CA LEU A 372 1.59 7.27 9.39
C LEU A 372 1.63 8.14 8.14
N MET A 373 2.67 8.95 8.01
CA MET A 373 2.88 9.84 6.87
C MET A 373 4.19 9.50 6.17
N SER A 374 4.12 9.14 4.89
CA SER A 374 5.30 8.91 4.04
C SER A 374 5.45 10.07 3.05
N GLU A 375 6.60 10.70 3.06
CA GLU A 375 6.93 11.76 2.11
C GLU A 375 7.77 11.19 0.97
N ARG A 376 7.27 11.35 -0.24
CA ARG A 376 7.98 10.99 -1.47
C ARG A 376 8.08 12.20 -2.39
N PRO A 377 9.25 12.52 -2.96
CA PRO A 377 9.37 13.63 -3.91
C PRO A 377 8.40 13.53 -5.09
N SER A 378 8.07 12.30 -5.51
CA SER A 378 7.14 12.05 -6.62
C SER A 378 5.75 12.65 -6.40
N GLN A 379 5.22 12.61 -5.16
CA GLN A 379 3.89 13.14 -4.86
C GLN A 379 3.81 14.67 -5.04
N TYR A 380 4.87 15.39 -4.71
CA TYR A 380 4.96 16.84 -4.92
C TYR A 380 5.00 17.17 -6.42
N ILE A 381 5.78 16.42 -7.18
CA ILE A 381 5.90 16.60 -8.64
C ILE A 381 4.57 16.28 -9.33
N THR A 382 3.92 15.18 -8.98
CA THR A 382 2.62 14.80 -9.57
C THR A 382 1.52 15.81 -9.22
N ALA A 383 1.47 16.30 -7.97
CA ALA A 383 0.53 17.34 -7.55
C ALA A 383 0.70 18.64 -8.37
N PHE A 384 1.95 19.09 -8.50
CA PHE A 384 2.29 20.28 -9.26
C PHE A 384 1.89 20.17 -10.73
N ILE A 385 2.29 19.07 -11.39
CA ILE A 385 1.99 18.84 -12.81
C ILE A 385 0.48 18.72 -13.03
N ALA A 386 -0.24 17.98 -12.19
CA ALA A 386 -1.68 17.81 -12.30
C ALA A 386 -2.42 19.15 -12.15
N ALA A 387 -2.06 19.97 -11.17
CA ALA A 387 -2.63 21.29 -10.97
C ALA A 387 -2.34 22.22 -12.16
N MET A 388 -1.11 22.23 -12.66
CA MET A 388 -0.72 23.04 -13.81
C MET A 388 -1.50 22.65 -15.08
N ILE A 389 -1.68 21.35 -15.33
CA ILE A 389 -2.47 20.86 -16.47
C ILE A 389 -3.92 21.29 -16.33
N ALA A 390 -4.55 21.03 -15.17
CA ALA A 390 -5.95 21.36 -14.93
C ALA A 390 -6.25 22.86 -15.12
N VAL A 391 -5.44 23.73 -14.51
CA VAL A 391 -5.61 25.18 -14.58
C VAL A 391 -5.32 25.70 -15.99
N THR A 392 -4.31 25.17 -16.67
CA THR A 392 -3.98 25.58 -18.04
C THR A 392 -5.10 25.21 -18.99
N ILE A 393 -5.67 24.01 -18.90
CA ILE A 393 -6.82 23.59 -19.71
C ILE A 393 -8.02 24.51 -19.46
N ALA A 394 -8.32 24.82 -18.19
CA ALA A 394 -9.41 25.73 -17.82
C ALA A 394 -9.24 27.14 -18.39
N ALA A 395 -8.01 27.64 -18.48
CA ALA A 395 -7.70 28.96 -19.02
C ALA A 395 -7.81 29.05 -20.55
N VAL A 396 -7.74 27.94 -21.29
CA VAL A 396 -7.78 27.95 -22.78
C VAL A 396 -9.10 28.50 -23.31
N TYR A 397 -10.24 28.12 -22.72
CA TYR A 397 -11.54 28.53 -23.20
C TYR A 397 -11.75 30.07 -23.06
N PRO A 398 -11.56 30.68 -21.88
CA PRO A 398 -11.66 32.16 -21.74
C PRO A 398 -10.68 32.90 -22.62
N ALA A 399 -9.44 32.42 -22.73
CA ALA A 399 -8.41 33.03 -23.54
C ALA A 399 -8.78 33.05 -25.04
N ARG A 400 -9.33 31.94 -25.56
CA ARG A 400 -9.81 31.88 -26.94
C ARG A 400 -11.05 32.75 -27.15
N ARG A 401 -11.94 32.83 -26.18
CA ARG A 401 -13.13 33.69 -26.24
C ARG A 401 -12.74 35.18 -26.29
N ALA A 402 -11.79 35.59 -25.43
CA ALA A 402 -11.26 36.97 -25.46
C ALA A 402 -10.70 37.36 -26.84
N ALA A 403 -10.00 36.44 -27.49
CA ALA A 403 -9.39 36.70 -28.80
C ALA A 403 -10.43 36.82 -29.95
N ARG A 404 -11.66 36.35 -29.78
CA ARG A 404 -12.70 36.36 -30.83
C ARG A 404 -13.48 37.68 -30.89
N TYR A 405 -13.46 38.54 -29.86
CA TYR A 405 -14.18 39.83 -29.90
C TYR A 405 -13.70 40.68 -31.07
N ASP A 406 -14.67 41.26 -31.81
CA ASP A 406 -14.41 42.19 -32.92
C ASP A 406 -14.29 43.62 -32.39
N PRO A 407 -13.18 44.33 -32.64
CA PRO A 407 -13.01 45.71 -32.20
C PRO A 407 -14.13 46.65 -32.69
N VAL A 408 -14.62 46.45 -33.94
CA VAL A 408 -15.62 47.31 -34.55
C VAL A 408 -16.97 47.16 -33.88
N GLU A 409 -17.39 45.92 -33.56
CA GLU A 409 -18.67 45.67 -32.87
C GLU A 409 -18.66 46.20 -31.44
N VAL A 410 -17.54 46.01 -30.73
CA VAL A 410 -17.40 46.47 -29.34
C VAL A 410 -17.42 48.01 -29.24
N ILE A 411 -16.70 48.70 -30.12
CA ILE A 411 -16.64 50.19 -30.09
C ILE A 411 -17.97 50.83 -30.56
N ARG A 412 -18.73 50.15 -31.41
CA ARG A 412 -20.06 50.63 -31.84
C ARG A 412 -21.16 50.44 -30.79
N GLY A 413 -20.87 49.80 -29.66
CA GLY A 413 -21.86 49.60 -28.60
C GLY A 413 -22.93 48.55 -28.93
N ALA A 414 -22.69 47.64 -29.87
CA ALA A 414 -23.61 46.58 -30.26
C ALA A 414 -23.49 45.36 -29.32
N HIS A 415 -23.72 45.59 -28.01
CA HIS A 415 -23.77 44.49 -27.01
C HIS A 415 -25.03 44.61 -26.17
#